data_994ed469beb65545122efdf843a3e35d
#
_entry.id   994ed469beb65545122efdf843a3e35d
#
_cell.length_a   1.000
_cell.length_b   1.000
_cell.length_c   1.000
_cell.angle_alpha   90.00
_cell.angle_beta   90.00
_cell.angle_gamma   90.00
#
_symmetry.space_group_name_H-M   'P 1'
#
loop_
_entity.id
_entity.type
_entity.pdbx_description
1 polymer ?
#
loop_
_entity_poly.entity_id
_entity_poly.type
_entity_poly.pdbx_seq_one_letter_code
_entity_poly.pdbx_strand_id
1 'polypeptide(L)'
;PEGTAWDEYDRQFVRYRFLTRNLQTGEESVLVDTSENFVMTVDPHRSWGQYAVYQVDRSLYVYDLEKQAAKKLFTYEQNWDFYNYMILDGHVIAICGTENVCRVWAIDIADEVVTELDTRSGNVMIFSTDYECDGYFKGLLTEPSGNVEVCYISKEDFYRSNYDGAFR
;
A
#
# COMPACT_ATOMS: atom_id res chain seq x y z
N PRO A 1 -26.96 -13.29 -16.13
CA PRO A 1 -25.98 -14.33 -16.43
C PRO A 1 -26.31 -15.55 -15.61
N GLU A 2 -26.40 -16.67 -16.29
CA GLU A 2 -26.85 -17.90 -15.68
C GLU A 2 -25.68 -18.63 -15.05
N GLY A 3 -25.68 -18.71 -13.74
CA GLY A 3 -25.40 -19.89 -12.96
C GLY A 3 -24.03 -20.53 -13.02
N THR A 4 -22.96 -19.81 -13.18
CA THR A 4 -21.63 -20.28 -12.82
C THR A 4 -21.25 -19.74 -11.44
N ALA A 5 -20.15 -20.22 -10.91
CA ALA A 5 -19.69 -19.71 -9.65
C ALA A 5 -19.60 -18.17 -9.67
N TRP A 6 -19.98 -17.54 -8.62
CA TRP A 6 -19.98 -16.08 -8.46
C TRP A 6 -18.68 -15.42 -8.94
N ASP A 7 -17.53 -16.09 -8.69
CA ASP A 7 -16.21 -15.62 -9.12
C ASP A 7 -16.03 -15.60 -10.65
N GLU A 8 -16.58 -16.57 -11.36
CA GLU A 8 -16.51 -16.58 -12.83
C GLU A 8 -17.39 -15.50 -13.44
N TYR A 9 -18.51 -15.22 -12.78
CA TYR A 9 -19.38 -14.13 -13.18
C TYR A 9 -18.68 -12.78 -13.03
N ASP A 10 -18.07 -12.52 -11.88
CA ASP A 10 -17.37 -11.29 -11.61
C ASP A 10 -16.22 -11.04 -12.60
N ARG A 11 -15.43 -12.07 -12.90
CA ARG A 11 -14.31 -11.95 -13.84
C ARG A 11 -14.72 -11.67 -15.27
N GLN A 12 -15.89 -12.13 -15.69
CA GLN A 12 -16.34 -11.99 -17.07
C GLN A 12 -17.08 -10.68 -17.33
N PHE A 13 -17.75 -10.13 -16.32
CA PHE A 13 -18.74 -9.08 -16.55
C PHE A 13 -18.53 -7.81 -15.75
N VAL A 14 -17.62 -7.80 -14.77
CA VAL A 14 -17.38 -6.62 -13.97
C VAL A 14 -16.37 -5.72 -14.66
N ARG A 15 -16.77 -4.49 -14.88
CA ARG A 15 -15.90 -3.39 -15.31
C ARG A 15 -15.83 -2.38 -14.19
N TYR A 16 -14.65 -2.11 -13.73
CA TYR A 16 -14.41 -1.14 -12.66
C TYR A 16 -14.17 0.22 -13.25
N ARG A 17 -14.91 1.20 -12.76
CA ARG A 17 -14.70 2.60 -13.10
C ARG A 17 -14.56 3.40 -11.82
N PHE A 18 -13.45 4.07 -11.69
CA PHE A 18 -13.19 5.00 -10.61
C PHE A 18 -13.22 6.41 -11.15
N LEU A 19 -13.91 7.26 -10.41
CA LEU A 19 -14.13 8.65 -10.78
C LEU A 19 -13.63 9.55 -9.66
N THR A 20 -13.01 10.66 -10.04
CA THR A 20 -12.91 11.81 -9.16
C THR A 20 -14.03 12.77 -9.46
N ARG A 21 -14.56 13.41 -8.43
CA ARG A 21 -15.57 14.46 -8.56
C ARG A 21 -15.10 15.71 -7.83
N ASN A 22 -15.04 16.81 -8.54
CA ASN A 22 -14.83 18.11 -7.93
C ASN A 22 -16.09 18.49 -7.14
N LEU A 23 -15.97 18.63 -5.83
CA LEU A 23 -17.11 18.89 -4.96
C LEU A 23 -17.68 20.32 -5.12
N GLN A 24 -16.90 21.24 -5.67
CA GLN A 24 -17.35 22.62 -5.91
C GLN A 24 -18.05 22.78 -7.26
N THR A 25 -17.51 22.17 -8.31
CA THR A 25 -18.04 22.30 -9.68
C THR A 25 -18.96 21.16 -10.06
N GLY A 26 -18.87 20.01 -9.38
CA GLY A 26 -19.57 18.77 -9.73
C GLY A 26 -18.98 18.03 -10.92
N GLU A 27 -17.88 18.52 -11.47
CA GLU A 27 -17.20 17.89 -12.62
C GLU A 27 -16.60 16.54 -12.24
N GLU A 28 -16.80 15.57 -13.11
CA GLU A 28 -16.27 14.21 -12.92
C GLU A 28 -15.17 13.92 -13.95
N SER A 29 -14.12 13.25 -13.48
CA SER A 29 -13.03 12.75 -14.31
C SER A 29 -12.82 11.26 -14.05
N VAL A 30 -12.63 10.47 -15.11
CA VAL A 30 -12.36 9.04 -14.99
C VAL A 30 -10.91 8.84 -14.63
N LEU A 31 -10.65 8.25 -13.47
CA LEU A 31 -9.32 7.84 -13.02
C LEU A 31 -8.88 6.54 -13.65
N VAL A 32 -9.73 5.55 -13.57
CA VAL A 32 -9.48 4.19 -14.03
C VAL A 32 -10.77 3.65 -14.65
N ASP A 33 -10.64 2.99 -15.79
CA ASP A 33 -11.70 2.25 -16.44
C ASP A 33 -11.09 0.94 -16.95
N THR A 34 -11.32 -0.15 -16.23
CA THR A 34 -10.68 -1.44 -16.50
C THR A 34 -11.62 -2.62 -16.23
N SER A 35 -11.43 -3.70 -16.98
CA SER A 35 -12.04 -5.00 -16.71
C SER A 35 -11.07 -6.00 -16.05
N GLU A 36 -9.84 -5.60 -15.79
CA GLU A 36 -8.87 -6.41 -15.07
C GLU A 36 -9.22 -6.48 -13.58
N ASN A 37 -8.67 -7.45 -12.87
CA ASN A 37 -8.88 -7.61 -11.44
C ASN A 37 -8.37 -6.35 -10.73
N PHE A 38 -9.31 -5.57 -10.25
CA PHE A 38 -9.06 -4.29 -9.65
C PHE A 38 -9.42 -4.35 -8.17
N VAL A 39 -8.44 -4.05 -7.34
CA VAL A 39 -8.67 -3.85 -5.91
C VAL A 39 -8.31 -2.41 -5.59
N MET A 40 -9.32 -1.58 -5.41
CA MET A 40 -9.13 -0.28 -4.79
C MET A 40 -9.57 -0.35 -3.35
N THR A 41 -8.65 -0.16 -2.47
CA THR A 41 -8.96 0.16 -1.09
C THR A 41 -8.99 1.68 -0.97
N VAL A 42 -10.16 2.27 -1.12
CA VAL A 42 -10.40 3.66 -0.73
C VAL A 42 -10.57 3.66 0.79
N ASP A 43 -9.48 3.51 1.49
CA ASP A 43 -9.44 3.80 2.90
C ASP A 43 -8.91 5.23 3.03
N PRO A 44 -9.64 6.16 3.66
CA PRO A 44 -9.13 7.51 3.90
C PRO A 44 -7.80 7.51 4.68
N HIS A 45 -7.49 6.45 5.41
CA HIS A 45 -6.19 6.24 6.05
C HIS A 45 -5.08 5.82 5.06
N ARG A 46 -5.42 5.57 3.80
CA ARG A 46 -4.50 5.18 2.72
C ARG A 46 -4.34 6.25 1.64
N SER A 47 -4.90 7.41 1.87
CA SER A 47 -4.61 8.61 1.10
C SER A 47 -3.70 9.51 1.91
N TRP A 48 -2.70 10.10 1.28
CA TRP A 48 -1.78 11.02 1.91
C TRP A 48 -1.71 12.31 1.10
N GLY A 49 -2.21 13.40 1.71
CA GLY A 49 -2.24 14.69 1.03
C GLY A 49 -2.98 14.63 -0.31
N GLN A 50 -2.24 14.90 -1.38
CA GLN A 50 -2.76 14.91 -2.76
C GLN A 50 -2.72 13.55 -3.46
N TYR A 51 -2.23 12.51 -2.81
CA TYR A 51 -2.04 11.21 -3.44
C TYR A 51 -3.12 10.20 -3.04
N ALA A 52 -3.61 9.46 -4.03
CA ALA A 52 -4.43 8.27 -3.83
C ALA A 52 -3.74 7.06 -4.46
N VAL A 53 -3.59 5.98 -3.70
CA VAL A 53 -2.99 4.73 -4.20
C VAL A 53 -4.08 3.74 -4.55
N TYR A 54 -3.90 3.05 -5.65
CA TYR A 54 -4.79 2.00 -6.11
C TYR A 54 -4.02 0.88 -6.81
N GLN A 55 -4.64 -0.28 -6.90
CA GLN A 55 -4.08 -1.45 -7.55
C GLN A 55 -4.90 -1.81 -8.80
N VAL A 56 -4.20 -2.14 -9.87
CA VAL A 56 -4.79 -2.81 -11.04
C VAL A 56 -3.96 -4.06 -11.30
N ASP A 57 -4.61 -5.22 -11.29
CA ASP A 57 -3.94 -6.52 -11.37
C ASP A 57 -2.80 -6.59 -10.34
N ARG A 58 -1.59 -6.77 -10.75
CA ARG A 58 -0.39 -6.88 -9.89
C ARG A 58 0.43 -5.61 -9.82
N SER A 59 -0.12 -4.51 -10.21
CA SER A 59 0.59 -3.23 -10.22
C SER A 59 -0.07 -2.22 -9.30
N LEU A 60 0.75 -1.54 -8.51
CA LEU A 60 0.37 -0.38 -7.71
C LEU A 60 0.55 0.90 -8.52
N TYR A 61 -0.42 1.74 -8.41
CA TYR A 61 -0.46 3.06 -9.01
C TYR A 61 -0.67 4.12 -7.95
N VAL A 62 -0.11 5.28 -8.17
CA VAL A 62 -0.47 6.50 -7.45
C VAL A 62 -1.15 7.45 -8.42
N TYR A 63 -2.23 8.06 -7.95
CA TYR A 63 -2.89 9.17 -8.62
C TYR A 63 -2.58 10.46 -7.86
N ASP A 64 -2.03 11.43 -8.56
CA ASP A 64 -1.80 12.77 -8.06
C ASP A 64 -3.03 13.62 -8.36
N LEU A 65 -3.76 14.01 -7.32
CA LEU A 65 -5.00 14.79 -7.43
C LEU A 65 -4.76 16.20 -7.96
N GLU A 66 -3.60 16.78 -7.71
CA GLU A 66 -3.26 18.12 -8.21
C GLU A 66 -2.90 18.10 -9.69
N LYS A 67 -2.10 17.12 -10.09
CA LYS A 67 -1.70 16.95 -11.50
C LYS A 67 -2.74 16.23 -12.34
N GLN A 68 -3.74 15.64 -11.70
CA GLN A 68 -4.76 14.80 -12.34
C GLN A 68 -4.14 13.69 -13.22
N ALA A 69 -3.09 13.06 -12.73
CA ALA A 69 -2.32 12.08 -13.46
C ALA A 69 -2.05 10.84 -12.61
N ALA A 70 -2.17 9.68 -13.25
CA ALA A 70 -1.79 8.41 -12.66
C ALA A 70 -0.37 8.02 -13.07
N LYS A 71 0.34 7.38 -12.15
CA LYS A 71 1.69 6.87 -12.36
C LYS A 71 1.77 5.47 -11.78
N LYS A 72 2.35 4.53 -12.53
CA LYS A 72 2.64 3.20 -12.02
C LYS A 72 3.89 3.25 -11.15
N LEU A 73 3.77 2.77 -9.92
CA LEU A 73 4.86 2.75 -8.96
C LEU A 73 5.60 1.42 -8.92
N PHE A 74 4.85 0.30 -8.95
CA PHE A 74 5.42 -1.00 -8.66
C PHE A 74 4.61 -2.12 -9.31
N THR A 75 5.28 -3.20 -9.71
CA THR A 75 4.64 -4.44 -10.17
C THR A 75 5.29 -5.61 -9.44
N TYR A 76 4.51 -6.40 -8.73
CA TYR A 76 5.01 -7.55 -7.98
C TYR A 76 4.95 -8.85 -8.80
N GLU A 77 5.65 -9.89 -8.32
CA GLU A 77 5.84 -11.14 -9.03
C GLU A 77 4.54 -11.94 -9.23
N GLN A 78 4.53 -12.80 -10.23
CA GLN A 78 3.32 -13.44 -10.75
C GLN A 78 2.56 -14.33 -9.76
N ASN A 79 3.25 -14.90 -8.78
CA ASN A 79 2.67 -15.89 -7.86
C ASN A 79 2.43 -15.33 -6.46
N TRP A 80 2.37 -14.01 -6.34
CA TRP A 80 2.22 -13.37 -5.05
C TRP A 80 0.84 -12.74 -4.93
N ASP A 81 0.25 -12.94 -3.78
CA ASP A 81 -0.96 -12.25 -3.39
C ASP A 81 -0.61 -10.91 -2.75
N PHE A 82 -1.45 -9.95 -3.00
CA PHE A 82 -1.33 -8.64 -2.39
C PHE A 82 -2.17 -8.61 -1.11
N TYR A 83 -1.53 -8.42 0.02
CA TYR A 83 -2.23 -8.44 1.31
C TYR A 83 -2.67 -7.06 1.77
N ASN A 84 -1.80 -6.07 1.62
CA ASN A 84 -2.08 -4.73 2.10
C ASN A 84 -1.12 -3.70 1.53
N TYR A 85 -1.52 -2.43 1.56
CA TYR A 85 -0.64 -1.28 1.38
C TYR A 85 -1.13 -0.10 2.20
N MET A 86 -0.23 0.81 2.52
CA MET A 86 -0.53 2.08 3.18
C MET A 86 0.38 3.16 2.63
N ILE A 87 -0.02 4.43 2.82
CA ILE A 87 0.87 5.55 2.53
C ILE A 87 1.40 6.07 3.87
N LEU A 88 2.70 6.19 3.96
CA LEU A 88 3.40 6.64 5.15
C LEU A 88 4.61 7.47 4.74
N ASP A 89 4.68 8.73 5.19
CA ASP A 89 5.83 9.61 4.99
C ASP A 89 6.27 9.72 3.51
N GLY A 90 5.31 9.92 2.60
CA GLY A 90 5.62 10.00 1.17
C GLY A 90 5.98 8.69 0.48
N HIS A 91 5.89 7.57 1.20
CA HIS A 91 6.12 6.23 0.67
C HIS A 91 4.85 5.42 0.63
N VAL A 92 4.75 4.54 -0.34
CA VAL A 92 3.79 3.42 -0.30
C VAL A 92 4.48 2.24 0.33
N ILE A 93 3.99 1.80 1.49
CA ILE A 93 4.43 0.56 2.13
C ILE A 93 3.53 -0.54 1.62
N ALA A 94 4.07 -1.43 0.80
CA ALA A 94 3.33 -2.52 0.17
C ALA A 94 3.72 -3.87 0.78
N ILE A 95 2.72 -4.65 1.18
CA ILE A 95 2.88 -5.98 1.77
C ILE A 95 2.31 -7.00 0.80
N CYS A 96 3.14 -7.86 0.27
CA CYS A 96 2.70 -8.95 -0.59
C CYS A 96 3.55 -10.21 -0.40
N GLY A 97 3.07 -11.32 -0.90
CA GLY A 97 3.76 -12.60 -0.75
C GLY A 97 2.91 -13.79 -1.14
N THR A 98 3.30 -14.93 -0.60
CA THR A 98 2.58 -16.20 -0.66
C THR A 98 2.19 -16.62 0.76
N GLU A 99 1.49 -17.73 0.91
CA GLU A 99 1.17 -18.30 2.24
C GLU A 99 2.41 -18.50 3.14
N ASN A 100 3.60 -18.66 2.56
CA ASN A 100 4.82 -18.98 3.27
C ASN A 100 5.87 -17.86 3.27
N VAL A 101 5.68 -16.82 2.46
CA VAL A 101 6.64 -15.74 2.29
C VAL A 101 5.88 -14.42 2.27
N CYS A 102 6.20 -13.56 3.21
CA CYS A 102 5.72 -12.18 3.24
C CYS A 102 6.90 -11.25 2.97
N ARG A 103 6.70 -10.30 2.06
CA ARG A 103 7.67 -9.25 1.77
C ARG A 103 7.03 -7.88 1.89
N VAL A 104 7.83 -6.93 2.30
CA VAL A 104 7.41 -5.53 2.46
C VAL A 104 8.33 -4.64 1.64
N TRP A 105 7.74 -3.75 0.87
CA TRP A 105 8.48 -2.73 0.13
C TRP A 105 8.07 -1.34 0.58
N ALA A 106 9.05 -0.47 0.71
CA ALA A 106 8.85 0.96 0.77
C ALA A 106 9.12 1.55 -0.62
N ILE A 107 8.12 2.23 -1.18
CA ILE A 107 8.18 2.81 -2.53
C ILE A 107 8.04 4.32 -2.37
N ASP A 108 9.14 5.05 -2.60
CA ASP A 108 9.12 6.50 -2.59
C ASP A 108 8.26 7.03 -3.75
N ILE A 109 7.26 7.86 -3.44
CA ILE A 109 6.32 8.39 -4.44
C ILE A 109 6.99 9.44 -5.33
N ALA A 110 7.91 10.22 -4.79
CA ALA A 110 8.57 11.31 -5.52
C ALA A 110 9.71 10.79 -6.41
N ASP A 111 10.59 9.98 -5.82
CA ASP A 111 11.84 9.55 -6.46
C ASP A 111 11.71 8.19 -7.15
N GLU A 112 10.59 7.47 -6.97
CA GLU A 112 10.32 6.15 -7.55
C GLU A 112 11.32 5.06 -7.10
N VAL A 113 11.97 5.28 -5.98
CA VAL A 113 12.89 4.31 -5.41
C VAL A 113 12.10 3.22 -4.69
N VAL A 114 12.37 1.97 -5.05
CA VAL A 114 11.77 0.79 -4.43
C VAL A 114 12.80 0.13 -3.54
N THR A 115 12.51 0.06 -2.24
CA THR A 115 13.37 -0.58 -1.24
C THR A 115 12.64 -1.74 -0.60
N GLU A 116 13.20 -2.94 -0.67
CA GLU A 116 12.68 -4.09 0.08
C GLU A 116 13.09 -3.94 1.55
N LEU A 117 12.11 -3.98 2.44
CA LEU A 117 12.32 -3.95 3.88
C LEU A 117 12.49 -5.39 4.42
N ASP A 118 13.39 -5.57 5.37
CA ASP A 118 13.58 -6.88 6.01
C ASP A 118 12.35 -7.23 6.86
N THR A 119 11.79 -8.42 6.62
CA THR A 119 10.60 -8.93 7.33
C THR A 119 10.92 -10.08 8.29
N ARG A 120 12.20 -10.37 8.51
CA ARG A 120 12.62 -11.43 9.45
C ARG A 120 12.30 -11.06 10.89
N SER A 121 12.41 -12.04 11.78
CA SER A 121 12.26 -11.84 13.22
C SER A 121 13.12 -10.66 13.71
N GLY A 122 12.53 -9.80 14.52
CA GLY A 122 13.14 -8.55 14.96
C GLY A 122 12.75 -7.32 14.13
N ASN A 123 11.84 -7.47 13.17
CA ASN A 123 11.36 -6.33 12.37
C ASN A 123 10.33 -5.47 13.12
N VAL A 124 10.22 -4.23 12.70
CA VAL A 124 9.17 -3.31 13.14
C VAL A 124 8.10 -3.23 12.06
N MET A 125 6.86 -3.52 12.42
CA MET A 125 5.73 -3.40 11.52
C MET A 125 4.90 -2.18 11.88
N ILE A 126 4.69 -1.31 10.90
CA ILE A 126 3.86 -0.12 11.02
C ILE A 126 2.49 -0.41 10.40
N PHE A 127 1.41 -0.13 11.12
CA PHE A 127 0.07 -0.47 10.68
C PHE A 127 -0.81 0.73 10.29
N SER A 128 -0.42 1.95 10.66
CA SER A 128 -1.24 3.13 10.42
C SER A 128 -0.41 4.40 10.36
N THR A 129 -0.88 5.39 9.59
CA THR A 129 -0.33 6.74 9.53
C THR A 129 -0.49 7.53 10.83
N ASP A 130 -1.40 7.12 11.72
CA ASP A 130 -1.60 7.75 13.03
C ASP A 130 -0.45 7.46 14.01
N TYR A 131 0.51 6.66 13.59
CA TYR A 131 1.66 6.27 14.39
C TYR A 131 2.95 7.01 14.04
N GLU A 132 2.84 8.13 13.34
CA GLU A 132 3.97 9.02 13.08
C GLU A 132 4.06 10.12 14.14
N CYS A 133 5.24 10.32 14.75
CA CYS A 133 5.49 11.35 15.73
C CYS A 133 6.93 11.84 15.61
N ASP A 134 7.13 13.14 15.35
CA ASP A 134 8.42 13.84 15.44
C ASP A 134 9.63 13.10 14.82
N GLY A 135 9.46 12.55 13.62
CA GLY A 135 10.54 11.83 12.93
C GLY A 135 10.66 10.35 13.31
N TYR A 136 9.71 9.84 14.10
CA TYR A 136 9.63 8.43 14.48
C TYR A 136 8.32 7.81 14.00
N PHE A 137 8.38 6.50 13.77
CA PHE A 137 7.20 5.67 13.62
C PHE A 137 6.94 4.90 14.91
N LYS A 138 5.67 4.81 15.29
CA LYS A 138 5.21 3.90 16.31
C LYS A 138 4.77 2.60 15.64
N GLY A 139 5.29 1.49 16.07
CA GLY A 139 5.01 0.19 15.47
C GLY A 139 5.00 -0.94 16.48
N LEU A 140 4.98 -2.14 15.96
CA LEU A 140 5.10 -3.39 16.70
C LEU A 140 6.42 -4.05 16.34
N LEU A 141 7.29 -4.22 17.33
CA LEU A 141 8.53 -4.97 17.22
C LEU A 141 8.24 -6.44 17.55
N THR A 142 8.55 -7.33 16.62
CA THR A 142 8.49 -8.76 16.84
C THR A 142 9.86 -9.25 17.28
N GLU A 143 9.97 -9.69 18.51
CA GLU A 143 11.20 -10.27 19.04
C GLU A 143 11.48 -11.67 18.47
N PRO A 144 12.73 -12.14 18.48
CA PRO A 144 13.07 -13.52 18.08
C PRO A 144 12.34 -14.61 18.90
N SER A 145 11.91 -14.27 20.10
CA SER A 145 11.09 -15.14 20.98
C SER A 145 9.64 -15.30 20.48
N GLY A 146 9.21 -14.47 19.51
CA GLY A 146 7.82 -14.37 19.06
C GLY A 146 6.97 -13.38 19.87
N ASN A 147 7.52 -12.75 20.90
CA ASN A 147 6.84 -11.68 21.61
C ASN A 147 6.67 -10.45 20.69
N VAL A 148 5.55 -9.75 20.86
CA VAL A 148 5.27 -8.53 20.10
C VAL A 148 5.10 -7.38 21.09
N GLU A 149 5.88 -6.33 20.93
CA GLU A 149 5.84 -5.16 21.79
C GLU A 149 5.69 -3.86 21.00
N VAL A 150 5.05 -2.88 21.60
CA VAL A 150 4.98 -1.53 21.03
C VAL A 150 6.36 -0.88 21.11
N CYS A 151 6.79 -0.32 20.01
CA CYS A 151 8.08 0.37 19.93
C CYS A 151 7.99 1.67 19.14
N TYR A 152 9.05 2.45 19.22
CA TYR A 152 9.31 3.60 18.35
C TYR A 152 10.61 3.35 17.60
N ILE A 153 10.62 3.71 16.31
CA ILE A 153 11.81 3.62 15.46
C ILE A 153 11.95 4.91 14.66
N SER A 154 13.17 5.38 14.48
CA SER A 154 13.39 6.52 13.59
C SER A 154 13.00 6.18 12.16
N LYS A 155 12.49 7.14 11.39
CA LYS A 155 12.16 6.94 9.97
C LYS A 155 13.37 6.42 9.19
N GLU A 156 14.54 6.98 9.45
CA GLU A 156 15.80 6.58 8.80
C GLU A 156 16.14 5.10 9.07
N ASP A 157 16.07 4.67 10.33
CA ASP A 157 16.32 3.27 10.69
C ASP A 157 15.28 2.32 10.09
N PHE A 158 14.01 2.73 10.10
CA PHE A 158 12.94 1.93 9.52
C PHE A 158 13.18 1.66 8.03
N TYR A 159 13.45 2.70 7.22
CA TYR A 159 13.69 2.53 5.78
C TYR A 159 14.99 1.81 5.44
N ARG A 160 15.93 1.74 6.38
CA ARG A 160 17.17 0.95 6.27
C ARG A 160 17.05 -0.45 6.85
N SER A 161 15.90 -0.82 7.38
CA SER A 161 15.68 -2.09 8.12
C SER A 161 16.65 -2.27 9.29
N ASN A 162 17.05 -1.16 9.94
CA ASN A 162 17.90 -1.17 11.12
C ASN A 162 17.05 -1.21 12.40
N TYR A 163 16.45 -2.35 12.66
CA TYR A 163 15.51 -2.52 13.78
C TYR A 163 16.14 -2.52 15.16
N ASP A 164 17.47 -2.62 15.24
CA ASP A 164 18.22 -2.46 16.51
C ASP A 164 18.10 -1.03 17.07
N GLY A 165 17.76 -0.05 16.22
CA GLY A 165 17.46 1.31 16.61
C GLY A 165 16.08 1.51 17.25
N ALA A 166 15.22 0.48 17.28
CA ALA A 166 13.90 0.58 17.88
C ALA A 166 13.98 0.62 19.41
N PHE A 167 13.15 1.46 20.04
CA PHE A 167 13.08 1.58 21.51
C PHE A 167 11.62 1.52 22.00
N ARG A 168 11.44 1.15 23.26
CA ARG A 168 10.14 1.01 23.95
C ARG A 168 9.73 2.28 24.68
#